data_d6b65738530f2113f6e6230831783a93
#
_entry.id   d6b65738530f2113f6e6230831783a93
#
_cell.length_a   1.000
_cell.length_b   1.000
_cell.length_c   1.000
_cell.angle_alpha   90.00
_cell.angle_beta   90.00
_cell.angle_gamma   90.00
#
_symmetry.space_group_name_H-M   'P 1'
#
loop_
_entity.id
_entity.type
_entity.pdbx_description
1 polymer ?
#
loop_
_entity_poly.entity_id
_entity_poly.type
_entity_poly.pdbx_seq_one_letter_code
_entity_poly.pdbx_strand_id
1 'polypeptide(L)'
;IENENPFDIFKKINYELLRSMKIVAEKIKDNKVDDTRQKNFSRALIIIYTIQTNLNFDKDEQTSLDLFRFYEYCRTKLINGMSYLSYKDIDKSVVSLDKMFDFKYIN
;
A
#
# COMPACT_ATOMS: atom_id res chain seq x y z
N ILE A 1 -7.15 18.35 -13.43
CA ILE A 1 -7.90 17.18 -12.96
C ILE A 1 -8.40 16.37 -14.15
N GLU A 2 -9.17 16.97 -15.00
CA GLU A 2 -9.71 16.29 -16.17
C GLU A 2 -8.62 15.87 -17.16
N ASN A 3 -7.41 16.44 -17.03
CA ASN A 3 -6.28 16.11 -17.87
C ASN A 3 -5.30 15.14 -17.22
N GLU A 4 -5.58 14.67 -16.00
CA GLU A 4 -4.75 13.67 -15.37
C GLU A 4 -4.89 12.34 -16.10
N ASN A 5 -3.76 11.71 -16.43
CA ASN A 5 -3.84 10.40 -17.03
C ASN A 5 -4.01 9.31 -15.94
N PRO A 6 -4.53 8.14 -16.33
CA PRO A 6 -4.81 7.07 -15.37
C PRO A 6 -3.58 6.61 -14.58
N PHE A 7 -2.40 6.66 -15.19
CA PHE A 7 -1.18 6.25 -14.49
C PHE A 7 -0.85 7.20 -13.35
N ASP A 8 -1.01 8.51 -13.56
CA ASP A 8 -0.74 9.49 -12.51
C ASP A 8 -1.71 9.34 -11.35
N ILE A 9 -2.98 9.05 -11.65
CA ILE A 9 -3.98 8.79 -10.62
C ILE A 9 -3.61 7.55 -9.81
N PHE A 10 -3.23 6.48 -10.50
CA PHE A 10 -2.81 5.23 -9.87
C PHE A 10 -1.58 5.44 -8.99
N LYS A 11 -0.62 6.23 -9.47
CA LYS A 11 0.59 6.56 -8.71
C LYS A 11 0.23 7.31 -7.42
N LYS A 12 -0.70 8.26 -7.47
CA LYS A 12 -1.15 8.99 -6.28
C LYS A 12 -1.83 8.07 -5.27
N ILE A 13 -2.65 7.14 -5.74
CA ILE A 13 -3.31 6.16 -4.87
C ILE A 13 -2.25 5.31 -4.16
N ASN A 14 -1.23 4.88 -4.89
CA ASN A 14 -0.13 4.10 -4.31
C ASN A 14 0.72 4.90 -3.34
N TYR A 15 0.86 6.21 -3.58
CA TYR A 15 1.54 7.09 -2.63
C TYR A 15 0.78 7.13 -1.30
N GLU A 16 -0.55 7.22 -1.35
CA GLU A 16 -1.37 7.19 -0.13
C GLU A 16 -1.26 5.86 0.59
N LEU A 17 -1.17 4.76 -0.15
CA LEU A 17 -0.92 3.44 0.43
C LEU A 17 0.42 3.41 1.15
N LEU A 18 1.48 3.86 0.49
CA LEU A 18 2.82 3.94 1.06
C LEU A 18 2.81 4.74 2.36
N ARG A 19 2.20 5.91 2.31
CA ARG A 19 2.13 6.82 3.45
C ARG A 19 1.39 6.19 4.63
N SER A 20 0.25 5.55 4.36
CA SER A 20 -0.53 4.89 5.41
C SER A 20 0.25 3.75 6.05
N MET A 21 0.94 2.94 5.24
CA MET A 21 1.75 1.84 5.75
C MET A 21 2.94 2.33 6.58
N LYS A 22 3.59 3.41 6.15
CA LYS A 22 4.70 4.02 6.92
C LYS A 22 4.21 4.50 8.29
N ILE A 23 3.04 5.13 8.36
CA ILE A 23 2.49 5.60 9.62
C ILE A 23 2.23 4.43 10.56
N VAL A 24 1.64 3.34 10.06
CA VAL A 24 1.41 2.15 10.89
C VAL A 24 2.72 1.60 11.43
N ALA A 25 3.74 1.47 10.57
CA ALA A 25 5.05 0.95 10.98
C ALA A 25 5.69 1.84 12.05
N GLU A 26 5.63 3.16 11.88
CA GLU A 26 6.19 4.09 12.85
C GLU A 26 5.48 4.00 14.21
N LYS A 27 4.15 3.90 14.20
CA LYS A 27 3.38 3.76 15.43
C LYS A 27 3.71 2.46 16.17
N ILE A 28 3.88 1.37 15.43
CA ILE A 28 4.27 0.10 16.03
C ILE A 28 5.67 0.21 16.64
N LYS A 29 6.60 0.79 15.88
CA LYS A 29 7.99 0.98 16.34
C LYS A 29 8.05 1.80 17.62
N ASP A 30 7.19 2.83 17.74
CA ASP A 30 7.15 3.72 18.89
C ASP A 30 6.22 3.22 19.99
N ASN A 31 5.69 2.00 19.87
CA ASN A 31 4.76 1.38 20.82
C ASN A 31 3.51 2.22 21.07
N LYS A 32 3.02 2.90 20.04
CA LYS A 32 1.83 3.73 20.15
C LYS A 32 0.60 2.99 19.67
N VAL A 33 -0.40 2.90 20.53
CA VAL A 33 -1.68 2.27 20.23
C VAL A 33 -2.72 3.38 20.25
N ASP A 34 -2.95 4.00 19.10
CA ASP A 34 -3.86 5.14 19.01
C ASP A 34 -4.75 5.05 17.77
N ASP A 35 -5.69 5.99 17.67
CA ASP A 35 -6.63 6.05 16.54
C ASP A 35 -5.90 6.24 15.21
N THR A 36 -4.81 6.97 15.21
CA THR A 36 -4.05 7.23 13.98
C THR A 36 -3.49 5.93 13.41
N ARG A 37 -2.96 5.05 14.26
CA ARG A 37 -2.47 3.75 13.82
C ARG A 37 -3.61 2.92 13.23
N GLN A 38 -4.73 2.84 13.93
CA GLN A 38 -5.87 2.04 13.48
C GLN A 38 -6.48 2.58 12.19
N LYS A 39 -6.63 3.89 12.08
CA LYS A 39 -7.18 4.52 10.86
C LYS A 39 -6.30 4.27 9.65
N ASN A 40 -4.99 4.39 9.81
CA ASN A 40 -4.07 4.17 8.69
C ASN A 40 -3.96 2.69 8.32
N PHE A 41 -4.06 1.79 9.29
CA PHE A 41 -4.14 0.36 9.01
C PHE A 41 -5.37 0.05 8.16
N SER A 42 -6.53 0.52 8.57
CA SER A 42 -7.78 0.32 7.82
C SER A 42 -7.72 0.96 6.43
N ARG A 43 -7.18 2.17 6.35
CA ARG A 43 -7.02 2.88 5.07
C ARG A 43 -6.16 2.10 4.09
N ALA A 44 -5.03 1.59 4.56
CA ALA A 44 -4.14 0.80 3.72
C ALA A 44 -4.84 -0.45 3.20
N LEU A 45 -5.58 -1.16 4.04
CA LEU A 45 -6.32 -2.34 3.62
C LEU A 45 -7.39 -2.00 2.58
N ILE A 46 -8.10 -0.89 2.76
CA ILE A 46 -9.12 -0.44 1.80
C ILE A 46 -8.47 -0.11 0.45
N ILE A 47 -7.33 0.56 0.46
CA ILE A 47 -6.63 0.89 -0.80
C ILE A 47 -6.20 -0.39 -1.51
N ILE A 48 -5.60 -1.34 -0.80
CA ILE A 48 -5.18 -2.62 -1.38
C ILE A 48 -6.39 -3.34 -1.98
N TYR A 49 -7.48 -3.44 -1.23
CA TYR A 49 -8.70 -4.08 -1.70
C TYR A 49 -9.22 -3.42 -2.98
N THR A 50 -9.27 -2.09 -2.98
CA THR A 50 -9.74 -1.33 -4.14
C THR A 50 -8.89 -1.59 -5.37
N ILE A 51 -7.56 -1.61 -5.21
CA ILE A 51 -6.66 -1.90 -6.33
C ILE A 51 -6.90 -3.31 -6.84
N GLN A 52 -6.92 -4.30 -5.95
CA GLN A 52 -7.06 -5.71 -6.35
C GLN A 52 -8.37 -6.00 -7.04
N THR A 53 -9.47 -5.39 -6.59
CA THR A 53 -10.78 -5.61 -7.17
C THR A 53 -11.00 -4.90 -8.50
N ASN A 54 -10.13 -3.95 -8.84
CA ASN A 54 -10.23 -3.20 -10.09
C ASN A 54 -9.21 -3.63 -11.15
N LEU A 55 -8.45 -4.68 -10.90
CA LEU A 55 -7.53 -5.21 -11.91
C LEU A 55 -8.31 -5.83 -13.07
N ASN A 56 -7.86 -5.56 -14.29
CA ASN A 56 -8.54 -6.07 -15.49
C ASN A 56 -7.77 -7.27 -16.04
N PHE A 57 -8.15 -8.46 -15.57
CA PHE A 57 -7.51 -9.71 -15.99
C PHE A 57 -7.78 -10.05 -17.46
N ASP A 58 -8.91 -9.59 -17.99
CA ASP A 58 -9.25 -9.86 -19.40
C ASP A 58 -8.36 -9.10 -20.36
N LYS A 59 -7.89 -7.92 -19.97
CA LYS A 59 -7.07 -7.07 -20.83
C LYS A 59 -5.61 -7.53 -20.84
N ASP A 60 -5.06 -7.82 -19.67
CA ASP A 60 -3.68 -8.27 -19.54
C ASP A 60 -3.60 -9.15 -18.29
N GLU A 61 -3.80 -10.44 -18.51
CA GLU A 61 -3.88 -11.41 -17.42
C GLU A 61 -2.58 -11.49 -16.63
N GLN A 62 -1.45 -11.53 -17.32
CA GLN A 62 -0.16 -11.69 -16.63
C GLN A 62 0.18 -10.48 -15.78
N THR A 63 0.03 -9.28 -16.33
CA THR A 63 0.29 -8.05 -15.58
C THR A 63 -0.65 -7.93 -14.38
N SER A 64 -1.94 -8.24 -14.60
CA SER A 64 -2.92 -8.19 -13.49
C SER A 64 -2.60 -9.21 -12.41
N LEU A 65 -2.17 -10.40 -12.78
CA LEU A 65 -1.79 -11.44 -11.83
C LEU A 65 -0.56 -11.01 -11.01
N ASP A 66 0.45 -10.45 -11.68
CA ASP A 66 1.66 -9.97 -11.02
C ASP A 66 1.33 -8.85 -10.03
N LEU A 67 0.47 -7.91 -10.44
CA LEU A 67 0.03 -6.83 -9.56
C LEU A 67 -0.80 -7.37 -8.38
N PHE A 68 -1.72 -8.30 -8.65
CA PHE A 68 -2.51 -8.90 -7.59
C PHE A 68 -1.60 -9.53 -6.54
N ARG A 69 -0.61 -10.29 -6.97
CA ARG A 69 0.34 -10.96 -6.06
C ARG A 69 1.16 -9.95 -5.27
N PHE A 70 1.57 -8.87 -5.92
CA PHE A 70 2.33 -7.82 -5.23
C PHE A 70 1.49 -7.17 -4.11
N TYR A 71 0.24 -6.81 -4.41
CA TYR A 71 -0.62 -6.20 -3.38
C TYR A 71 -1.03 -7.20 -2.31
N GLU A 72 -1.13 -8.47 -2.65
CA GLU A 72 -1.37 -9.51 -1.65
C GLU A 72 -0.17 -9.65 -0.71
N TYR A 73 1.03 -9.51 -1.24
CA TYR A 73 2.25 -9.45 -0.43
C TYR A 73 2.19 -8.25 0.55
N CYS A 74 1.83 -7.08 0.06
CA CYS A 74 1.68 -5.90 0.92
C CYS A 74 0.63 -6.13 2.00
N ARG A 75 -0.51 -6.70 1.63
CA ARG A 75 -1.59 -6.98 2.57
C ARG A 75 -1.14 -7.93 3.68
N THR A 76 -0.46 -9.00 3.29
CA THR A 76 0.04 -9.99 4.25
C THR A 76 1.05 -9.38 5.21
N LYS A 77 1.99 -8.59 4.69
CA LYS A 77 3.00 -7.92 5.54
C LYS A 77 2.36 -6.93 6.50
N LEU A 78 1.36 -6.20 6.03
CA LEU A 78 0.65 -5.22 6.85
C LEU A 78 -0.12 -5.91 7.99
N ILE A 79 -0.86 -6.97 7.66
CA ILE A 79 -1.64 -7.72 8.65
C ILE A 79 -0.72 -8.40 9.67
N ASN A 80 0.34 -9.05 9.21
CA ASN A 80 1.29 -9.71 10.10
C ASN A 80 2.03 -8.71 10.98
N GLY A 81 2.43 -7.58 10.37
CA GLY A 81 3.09 -6.52 11.12
C GLY A 81 2.22 -5.99 12.25
N MET A 82 0.93 -5.80 11.97
CA MET A 82 -0.02 -5.33 12.97
C MET A 82 -0.30 -6.39 14.04
N SER A 83 -0.48 -7.65 13.62
CA SER A 83 -0.82 -8.75 14.52
C SER A 83 0.31 -9.11 15.47
N TYR A 84 1.55 -9.09 14.98
CA TYR A 84 2.72 -9.47 15.77
C TYR A 84 3.55 -8.28 16.23
N LEU A 85 3.05 -7.06 16.00
CA LEU A 85 3.75 -5.81 16.34
C LEU A 85 5.15 -5.77 15.72
N SER A 86 5.25 -6.22 14.47
CA SER A 86 6.49 -6.27 13.71
C SER A 86 6.51 -5.18 12.64
N TYR A 87 7.06 -4.00 12.99
CA TYR A 87 7.16 -2.92 12.02
C TYR A 87 8.09 -3.29 10.85
N LYS A 88 9.05 -4.19 11.09
CA LYS A 88 9.99 -4.63 10.04
C LYS A 88 9.29 -5.36 8.91
N ASP A 89 8.23 -6.12 9.20
CA ASP A 89 7.44 -6.78 8.16
C ASP A 89 6.78 -5.74 7.25
N ILE A 90 6.22 -4.70 7.84
CA ILE A 90 5.58 -3.63 7.07
C ILE A 90 6.64 -2.89 6.25
N ASP A 91 7.79 -2.59 6.84
CA ASP A 91 8.88 -1.88 6.16
C ASP A 91 9.35 -2.62 4.90
N LYS A 92 9.34 -3.96 4.90
CA LYS A 92 9.70 -4.74 3.71
C LYS A 92 8.78 -4.42 2.53
N SER A 93 7.48 -4.35 2.78
CA SER A 93 6.53 -4.02 1.71
C SER A 93 6.60 -2.55 1.33
N VAL A 94 6.87 -1.67 2.28
CA VAL A 94 7.07 -0.24 2.01
C VAL A 94 8.25 -0.04 1.05
N VAL A 95 9.36 -0.71 1.30
CA VAL A 95 10.55 -0.63 0.43
C VAL A 95 10.21 -1.12 -0.98
N SER A 96 9.49 -2.24 -1.08
CA SER A 96 9.10 -2.79 -2.39
C SER A 96 8.17 -1.85 -3.15
N LEU A 97 7.20 -1.27 -2.45
CA LEU A 97 6.26 -0.32 -3.07
C LEU A 97 6.98 0.95 -3.52
N ASP A 98 7.90 1.45 -2.72
CA ASP A 98 8.68 2.64 -3.05
C ASP A 98 9.53 2.42 -4.31
N LYS A 99 10.08 1.21 -4.47
CA LYS A 99 10.87 0.85 -5.64
C LYS A 99 10.02 0.73 -6.91
N MET A 100 8.78 0.32 -6.77
CA MET A 100 7.88 0.16 -7.93
C MET A 100 7.51 1.50 -8.55
N PHE A 101 7.39 2.54 -7.74
CA PHE A 101 6.98 3.87 -8.15
C PHE A 101 8.05 4.88 -7.77
N ASP A 102 8.24 5.89 -8.61
CA ASP A 102 9.12 7.01 -8.26
C ASP A 102 8.29 8.09 -7.60
N PHE A 103 8.20 8.04 -6.27
CA PHE A 103 7.35 8.98 -5.53
C PHE A 103 8.00 10.32 -5.23
N LYS A 104 9.29 10.47 -5.43
CA LYS A 104 9.98 11.71 -5.05
C LYS A 104 9.48 12.95 -5.79
N TYR A 105 8.81 12.77 -6.93
CA TYR A 105 8.25 13.88 -7.71
C TYR A 105 6.77 14.11 -7.44
N ILE A 106 6.20 13.47 -6.46
CA ILE A 106 4.82 13.70 -6.06
C ILE A 106 4.79 14.78 -4.98
N ASN A 107 3.96 15.77 -5.20
CA ASN A 107 3.78 16.86 -4.23
C ASN A 107 2.37 16.83 -3.67
#